data_7386a064db7ed1eddfe3f49002fde5d6
#
_entry.id   7386a064db7ed1eddfe3f49002fde5d6
#
_cell.length_a   1.000
_cell.length_b   1.000
_cell.length_c   1.000
_cell.angle_alpha   90.00
_cell.angle_beta   90.00
_cell.angle_gamma   90.00
#
_symmetry.space_group_name_H-M   'P 1'
#
loop_
_entity.id
_entity.type
_entity.pdbx_description
1 polymer ?
#
loop_
_entity_poly.entity_id
_entity_poly.type
_entity_poly.pdbx_seq_one_letter_code
_entity_poly.pdbx_strand_id
1 'polypeptide(L)'
;MQWGALEPAIYTYPDYAKRLQPELSQSTILGSCPLWMATYGGHQPWVPGPGFAPYVPLPWTSWALHQYSGNGGFRVPGVFGDCDRDLFNGTEEDLRAWLGLPVPAPATE
;
A
#
# COMPACT_ATOMS: atom_id res chain seq x y z
N MET A 1 16.54 -7.42 0.33
CA MET A 1 15.78 -8.46 -0.34
C MET A 1 14.87 -7.86 -1.38
N GLN A 2 14.84 -8.43 -2.52
CA GLN A 2 13.89 -7.99 -3.51
C GLN A 2 12.55 -8.64 -3.27
N TRP A 3 11.55 -7.82 -3.16
CA TRP A 3 10.20 -8.31 -3.21
C TRP A 3 9.88 -8.46 -4.67
N GLY A 4 9.84 -9.41 -5.24
CA GLY A 4 9.42 -9.62 -6.61
C GLY A 4 8.32 -10.64 -6.61
N ALA A 5 8.33 -11.46 -7.64
CA ALA A 5 7.33 -12.50 -7.79
C ALA A 5 7.37 -13.55 -6.69
N LEU A 6 8.40 -13.55 -5.84
CA LEU A 6 8.59 -14.57 -4.81
C LEU A 6 7.98 -14.21 -3.46
N GLU A 7 7.59 -12.94 -3.25
CA GLU A 7 6.99 -12.52 -1.98
C GLU A 7 5.66 -11.85 -2.21
N PRO A 8 4.58 -12.37 -1.64
CA PRO A 8 3.29 -11.72 -1.74
C PRO A 8 3.23 -10.51 -0.83
N ALA A 9 2.47 -9.50 -1.23
CA ALA A 9 2.06 -8.44 -0.34
C ALA A 9 0.90 -8.96 0.52
N ILE A 10 0.86 -8.52 1.76
CA ILE A 10 -0.23 -8.90 2.67
C ILE A 10 -1.24 -7.76 2.71
N TYR A 11 -2.44 -8.03 2.21
CA TYR A 11 -3.53 -7.07 2.14
C TYR A 11 -4.45 -7.25 3.34
N THR A 12 -4.69 -6.16 4.07
CA THR A 12 -5.59 -6.20 5.22
C THR A 12 -6.18 -4.81 5.48
N TYR A 13 -7.03 -4.72 6.49
CA TYR A 13 -7.61 -3.46 6.95
C TYR A 13 -7.58 -3.42 8.48
N PRO A 14 -7.71 -2.22 9.09
CA PRO A 14 -7.45 -2.08 10.53
C PRO A 14 -8.27 -2.99 11.43
N ASP A 15 -9.57 -3.11 11.20
CA ASP A 15 -10.42 -3.91 12.09
C ASP A 15 -10.02 -5.38 12.07
N TYR A 16 -9.72 -5.91 10.90
CA TYR A 16 -9.31 -7.29 10.78
C TYR A 16 -7.95 -7.53 11.42
N ALA A 17 -7.00 -6.62 11.15
CA ALA A 17 -5.67 -6.73 11.72
C ALA A 17 -5.70 -6.65 13.25
N LYS A 18 -6.54 -5.78 13.80
CA LYS A 18 -6.69 -5.65 15.25
C LYS A 18 -7.26 -6.92 15.87
N ARG A 19 -8.18 -7.58 15.19
CA ARG A 19 -8.76 -8.83 15.69
C ARG A 19 -7.79 -9.99 15.66
N LEU A 20 -6.78 -9.93 14.81
CA LEU A 20 -5.78 -10.98 14.69
C LEU A 20 -4.55 -10.76 15.58
N GLN A 21 -4.49 -9.65 16.31
CA GLN A 21 -3.52 -9.51 17.38
C GLN A 21 -3.95 -10.41 18.53
N PRO A 22 -3.12 -11.12 19.23
CA PRO A 22 -1.66 -11.13 19.20
C PRO A 22 -1.03 -12.09 18.18
N GLU A 23 -1.81 -12.85 17.44
CA GLU A 23 -1.25 -13.83 16.50
C GLU A 23 -0.35 -13.15 15.47
N LEU A 24 -0.80 -12.02 14.91
CA LEU A 24 0.00 -11.29 13.94
C LEU A 24 1.33 -10.82 14.52
N SER A 25 1.30 -10.33 15.75
CA SER A 25 2.51 -9.76 16.36
C SER A 25 3.60 -10.80 16.60
N GLN A 26 3.24 -12.08 16.61
CA GLN A 26 4.18 -13.16 16.81
C GLN A 26 4.69 -13.75 15.50
N SER A 27 4.13 -13.32 14.37
CA SER A 27 4.54 -13.87 13.07
C SER A 27 5.82 -13.22 12.58
N THR A 28 6.85 -14.03 12.33
CA THR A 28 8.08 -13.55 11.71
C THR A 28 8.00 -13.60 10.19
N ILE A 29 7.12 -14.42 9.66
CA ILE A 29 6.98 -14.60 8.21
C ILE A 29 6.18 -13.43 7.62
N LEU A 30 5.03 -13.12 8.21
CA LEU A 30 4.17 -12.07 7.66
C LEU A 30 4.85 -10.71 7.71
N GLY A 31 5.59 -10.42 8.77
CA GLY A 31 6.29 -9.15 8.91
C GLY A 31 7.39 -8.92 7.89
N SER A 32 7.85 -9.96 7.22
CA SER A 32 8.84 -9.83 6.15
C SER A 32 8.21 -9.55 4.80
N CYS A 33 6.90 -9.68 4.68
CA CYS A 33 6.17 -9.37 3.45
C CYS A 33 5.74 -7.92 3.42
N PRO A 34 5.63 -7.29 2.24
CA PRO A 34 5.12 -5.92 2.17
C PRO A 34 3.70 -5.82 2.71
N LEU A 35 3.41 -4.78 3.47
CA LEU A 35 2.06 -4.54 3.99
C LEU A 35 1.29 -3.63 3.03
N TRP A 36 0.10 -4.08 2.67
CA TRP A 36 -0.85 -3.34 1.85
C TRP A 36 -2.09 -3.08 2.70
N MET A 37 -2.18 -1.88 3.25
CA MET A 37 -3.24 -1.54 4.21
C MET A 37 -4.36 -0.79 3.51
N ALA A 38 -5.59 -1.25 3.69
CA ALA A 38 -6.77 -0.56 3.20
C ALA A 38 -7.38 0.27 4.32
N THR A 39 -7.41 1.58 4.14
CA THR A 39 -8.00 2.52 5.10
C THR A 39 -8.60 3.68 4.33
N TYR A 40 -9.90 3.87 4.46
CA TYR A 40 -10.62 4.90 3.73
C TYR A 40 -11.02 6.04 4.66
N GLY A 41 -11.09 7.25 4.10
CA GLY A 41 -11.62 8.39 4.84
C GLY A 41 -13.12 8.31 5.02
N GLY A 42 -13.65 9.16 5.90
CA GLY A 42 -15.07 9.16 6.22
C GLY A 42 -15.96 9.67 5.10
N HIS A 43 -15.43 10.49 4.20
CA HIS A 43 -16.15 11.04 3.06
C HIS A 43 -15.43 10.68 1.78
N GLN A 44 -16.19 10.22 0.79
CA GLN A 44 -15.64 9.90 -0.52
C GLN A 44 -16.09 10.92 -1.55
N PRO A 45 -15.26 11.27 -2.53
CA PRO A 45 -13.87 10.83 -2.69
C PRO A 45 -12.94 11.47 -1.65
N TRP A 46 -12.00 10.70 -1.16
CA TRP A 46 -11.05 11.14 -0.14
C TRP A 46 -9.63 10.81 -0.59
N VAL A 47 -8.72 11.76 -0.37
CA VAL A 47 -7.30 11.57 -0.65
C VAL A 47 -6.53 11.88 0.62
N PRO A 48 -5.60 11.02 1.05
CA PRO A 48 -4.80 11.30 2.25
C PRO A 48 -3.99 12.58 2.07
N GLY A 49 -3.91 13.37 3.13
CA GLY A 49 -3.08 14.57 3.11
C GLY A 49 -1.60 14.23 3.18
N PRO A 50 -0.74 15.24 2.94
CA PRO A 50 0.71 15.04 3.07
C PRO A 50 1.08 14.54 4.47
N GLY A 51 1.96 13.56 4.52
CA GLY A 51 2.40 13.00 5.79
C GLY A 51 1.43 12.02 6.44
N PHE A 52 0.30 11.76 5.82
CA PHE A 52 -0.63 10.76 6.35
C PHE A 52 -0.01 9.37 6.22
N ALA A 53 -0.12 8.59 7.29
CA ALA A 53 0.29 7.18 7.26
C ALA A 53 -0.87 6.32 7.73
N PRO A 54 -1.15 5.20 7.05
CA PRO A 54 -2.18 4.29 7.53
C PRO A 54 -1.73 3.57 8.78
N TYR A 55 -2.68 2.94 9.48
CA TYR A 55 -2.36 2.10 10.62
C TYR A 55 -1.41 0.97 10.21
N VAL A 56 -0.37 0.78 10.99
CA VAL A 56 0.61 -0.29 10.75
C VAL A 56 0.59 -1.24 11.96
N PRO A 57 -0.04 -2.40 11.83
CA PRO A 57 -0.07 -3.35 12.93
C PRO A 57 1.26 -4.07 13.09
N LEU A 58 1.57 -4.53 14.31
CA LEU A 58 2.66 -5.45 14.48
C LEU A 58 2.33 -6.74 13.72
N PRO A 59 3.28 -7.44 13.12
CA PRO A 59 4.74 -7.29 13.25
C PRO A 59 5.39 -6.30 12.28
N TRP A 60 4.61 -5.61 11.45
CA TRP A 60 5.18 -4.66 10.50
C TRP A 60 5.68 -3.41 11.21
N THR A 61 6.72 -2.82 10.66
CA THR A 61 7.25 -1.53 11.11
C THR A 61 6.99 -0.42 10.11
N SER A 62 6.53 -0.79 8.92
CA SER A 62 6.25 0.16 7.85
C SER A 62 5.20 -0.44 6.91
N TRP A 63 4.59 0.41 6.10
CA TRP A 63 3.64 0.00 5.08
C TRP A 63 4.26 0.18 3.70
N ALA A 64 3.82 -0.62 2.74
CA ALA A 64 4.28 -0.50 1.35
C ALA A 64 3.23 0.17 0.49
N LEU A 65 1.97 -0.24 0.61
CA LEU A 65 0.86 0.31 -0.15
C LEU A 65 -0.28 0.68 0.79
N HIS A 66 -0.93 1.79 0.48
CA HIS A 66 -2.13 2.24 1.18
C HIS A 66 -3.27 2.38 0.17
N GLN A 67 -4.23 1.47 0.23
CA GLN A 67 -5.45 1.61 -0.55
C GLN A 67 -6.36 2.60 0.17
N TYR A 68 -6.55 3.77 -0.42
CA TYR A 68 -7.30 4.82 0.25
C TYR A 68 -8.70 5.00 -0.33
N SER A 69 -9.04 4.30 -1.39
CA SER A 69 -10.38 4.33 -1.98
C SER A 69 -10.66 3.06 -2.76
N GLY A 70 -11.89 2.59 -2.66
CA GLY A 70 -12.40 1.50 -3.48
C GLY A 70 -13.62 1.95 -4.27
N ASN A 71 -14.74 2.20 -3.59
CA ASN A 71 -15.97 2.65 -4.24
C ASN A 71 -16.17 4.15 -4.06
N GLY A 72 -15.09 4.92 -4.14
CA GLY A 72 -15.09 6.32 -3.76
C GLY A 72 -15.32 7.34 -4.87
N GLY A 73 -15.77 6.93 -6.03
CA GLY A 73 -16.07 7.85 -7.11
C GLY A 73 -14.86 8.24 -7.97
N PHE A 74 -13.73 7.60 -7.81
CA PHE A 74 -12.58 7.84 -8.68
C PHE A 74 -12.75 7.07 -9.98
N ARG A 75 -12.70 7.79 -11.08
CA ARG A 75 -12.88 7.22 -12.40
C ARG A 75 -11.63 7.37 -13.23
N VAL A 76 -11.38 6.37 -14.08
CA VAL A 76 -10.28 6.39 -15.04
C VAL A 76 -10.88 6.35 -16.43
N PRO A 77 -10.51 7.25 -17.35
CA PRO A 77 -11.04 7.23 -18.71
C PRO A 77 -10.83 5.86 -19.35
N GLY A 78 -11.87 5.34 -19.95
CA GLY A 78 -11.83 4.03 -20.60
C GLY A 78 -12.12 2.85 -19.67
N VAL A 79 -12.24 3.08 -18.37
CA VAL A 79 -12.55 2.03 -17.40
C VAL A 79 -14.00 2.22 -16.92
N PHE A 80 -14.74 1.13 -16.91
CA PHE A 80 -16.13 1.15 -16.48
C PHE A 80 -16.20 1.02 -14.96
N GLY A 81 -16.82 1.99 -14.31
CA GLY A 81 -17.01 1.98 -12.86
C GLY A 81 -15.88 2.69 -12.11
N ASP A 82 -15.99 2.67 -10.79
CA ASP A 82 -15.00 3.29 -9.91
C ASP A 82 -13.76 2.42 -9.84
N CYS A 83 -12.61 3.07 -9.66
CA CYS A 83 -11.33 2.38 -9.55
C CYS A 83 -10.77 2.53 -8.15
N ASP A 84 -10.08 1.50 -7.70
CA ASP A 84 -9.31 1.57 -6.48
C ASP A 84 -8.16 2.55 -6.66
N ARG A 85 -7.79 3.21 -5.56
CA ARG A 85 -6.67 4.14 -5.53
C ARG A 85 -5.71 3.73 -4.42
N ASP A 86 -4.45 3.70 -4.75
CA ASP A 86 -3.40 3.29 -3.83
C ASP A 86 -2.26 4.29 -3.86
N LEU A 87 -1.62 4.45 -2.70
CA LEU A 87 -0.37 5.19 -2.58
C LEU A 87 0.75 4.21 -2.26
N PHE A 88 1.90 4.44 -2.87
CA PHE A 88 3.11 3.71 -2.54
C PHE A 88 3.92 4.51 -1.53
N ASN A 89 4.48 3.83 -0.52
CA ASN A 89 5.30 4.47 0.50
C ASN A 89 6.73 4.62 -0.01
N GLY A 90 6.96 5.63 -0.83
CA GLY A 90 8.27 5.88 -1.41
C GLY A 90 8.17 6.75 -2.65
N THR A 91 9.29 6.91 -3.32
CA THR A 91 9.37 7.68 -4.56
C THR A 91 8.99 6.82 -5.76
N GLU A 92 8.80 7.48 -6.91
CA GLU A 92 8.59 6.73 -8.15
C GLU A 92 9.78 5.82 -8.46
N GLU A 93 10.98 6.29 -8.16
CA GLU A 93 12.18 5.48 -8.35
C GLU A 93 12.15 4.23 -7.49
N ASP A 94 11.76 4.37 -6.21
CA ASP A 94 11.61 3.24 -5.32
C ASP A 94 10.57 2.25 -5.81
N LEU A 95 9.45 2.74 -6.32
CA LEU A 95 8.39 1.90 -6.85
C LEU A 95 8.86 1.13 -8.08
N ARG A 96 9.58 1.80 -8.98
CA ARG A 96 10.12 1.14 -10.17
C ARG A 96 11.09 0.03 -9.78
N ALA A 97 11.97 0.32 -8.82
CA ALA A 97 12.91 -0.69 -8.33
C ALA A 97 12.18 -1.88 -7.72
N TRP A 98 11.15 -1.63 -6.95
CA TRP A 98 10.36 -2.69 -6.32
C TRP A 98 9.66 -3.57 -7.36
N LEU A 99 9.16 -2.95 -8.44
CA LEU A 99 8.48 -3.67 -9.51
C LEU A 99 9.43 -4.30 -10.52
N GLY A 100 10.73 -4.06 -10.39
CA GLY A 100 11.71 -4.56 -11.35
C GLY A 100 11.70 -3.79 -12.67
N LEU A 101 11.20 -2.56 -12.66
CA LEU A 101 11.15 -1.72 -13.85
C LEU A 101 12.41 -0.85 -13.94
N PRO A 102 12.81 -0.46 -15.16
CA PRO A 102 13.97 0.42 -15.31
C PRO A 102 13.71 1.77 -14.62
N VAL A 103 14.74 2.28 -13.97
CA VAL A 103 14.72 3.62 -13.41
C VAL A 103 15.19 4.58 -14.50
N PRO A 104 14.41 5.64 -14.83
CA PRO A 104 14.84 6.58 -15.84
C PRO A 104 16.15 7.25 -15.47
N ALA A 105 17.01 7.53 -16.46
CA ALA A 105 18.23 8.28 -16.22
C ALA A 105 17.86 9.68 -15.70
N PRO A 106 18.71 10.25 -14.81
CA PRO A 106 18.47 11.63 -14.37
C PRO A 106 18.43 12.57 -15.56
N ALA A 107 17.58 13.59 -15.47
CA ALA A 107 17.55 14.60 -16.52
C ALA A 107 18.89 15.30 -16.56
N THR A 108 19.44 15.43 -17.76
CA THR A 108 20.66 16.20 -17.99
C THR A 108 20.27 17.53 -18.62
N GLU A 109 20.84 18.58 -18.11
CA GLU A 109 20.62 19.91 -18.66
C GLU A 109 21.65 20.26 -19.70
#